data_cfde6d88addf0dff33b266a5a4271055
#
_entry.id   cfde6d88addf0dff33b266a5a4271055
#
_cell.length_a   1.000
_cell.length_b   1.000
_cell.length_c   1.000
_cell.angle_alpha   90.00
_cell.angle_beta   90.00
_cell.angle_gamma   90.00
#
_symmetry.space_group_name_H-M   'P 1'
#
loop_
_entity.id
_entity.type
_entity.pdbx_description
1 polymer ?
#
loop_
_entity_poly.entity_id
_entity_poly.type
_entity_poly.pdbx_seq_one_letter_code
_entity_poly.pdbx_strand_id
1 'polypeptide(L)'
;FQRTPGTNTSKQITFHTKHPVRFLSMASEGKLCYGYNGEIYTLVPGGQPQKVNITILSDKIDKDIIRQIRSYGATDIAVSPKGKEVAFIMRGDVYVTSIDYKTTKQITNTPDQERDISFAPDGRTLVYSSERNGPWQLYTSTIVRKEEKQFTYATELKEERLTKSNVASFQPQYSPDGKEIAFLENRTAIRVINLKSKAVRTVMDAKYQYSYADGDQWFQWSPDSKWILSDFIGIGGWNNKDVVM
;
A
#
# COMPACT_ATOMS: atom_id res chain seq x y z
N PHE A 1 -26.71 -48.59 -5.41
CA PHE A 1 -27.53 -49.83 -5.30
C PHE A 1 -27.43 -50.39 -3.88
N GLN A 2 -28.53 -50.91 -3.37
CA GLN A 2 -28.61 -51.69 -2.15
C GLN A 2 -28.82 -53.16 -2.51
N ARG A 3 -28.09 -54.04 -1.86
CA ARG A 3 -28.22 -55.50 -2.04
C ARG A 3 -28.40 -56.17 -0.69
N THR A 4 -29.33 -57.08 -0.59
CA THR A 4 -29.51 -57.90 0.60
C THR A 4 -28.58 -59.12 0.53
N PRO A 5 -27.75 -59.39 1.57
CA PRO A 5 -26.89 -60.59 1.59
C PRO A 5 -27.68 -61.84 1.33
N GLY A 6 -27.12 -62.78 0.52
CA GLY A 6 -27.77 -64.02 0.15
C GLY A 6 -28.81 -63.96 -0.98
N THR A 7 -29.09 -62.78 -1.54
CA THR A 7 -29.99 -62.61 -2.68
C THR A 7 -29.24 -62.06 -3.90
N ASN A 8 -29.76 -62.39 -5.13
CA ASN A 8 -29.23 -61.83 -6.37
C ASN A 8 -29.93 -60.52 -6.81
N THR A 9 -30.80 -59.98 -5.97
CA THR A 9 -31.55 -58.76 -6.27
C THR A 9 -30.80 -57.53 -5.75
N SER A 10 -30.69 -56.52 -6.57
CA SER A 10 -30.19 -55.22 -6.18
C SER A 10 -31.24 -54.13 -6.47
N LYS A 11 -31.40 -53.17 -5.56
CA LYS A 11 -32.30 -52.03 -5.73
C LYS A 11 -31.48 -50.77 -5.85
N GLN A 12 -31.76 -49.94 -6.89
CA GLN A 12 -31.17 -48.61 -6.99
C GLN A 12 -31.83 -47.70 -5.94
N ILE A 13 -31.00 -46.98 -5.18
CA ILE A 13 -31.43 -46.09 -4.10
C ILE A 13 -31.06 -44.63 -4.32
N THR A 14 -30.24 -44.34 -5.33
CA THR A 14 -29.90 -42.94 -5.76
C THR A 14 -29.98 -42.86 -7.27
N PHE A 15 -30.43 -41.72 -7.80
CA PHE A 15 -30.69 -41.51 -9.24
C PHE A 15 -29.85 -40.36 -9.80
N HIS A 16 -28.62 -40.16 -9.32
CA HIS A 16 -27.68 -39.21 -9.84
C HIS A 16 -27.19 -39.63 -11.23
N THR A 17 -27.10 -38.67 -12.19
CA THR A 17 -26.83 -38.96 -13.62
C THR A 17 -25.52 -38.41 -14.14
N LYS A 18 -24.96 -37.33 -13.52
CA LYS A 18 -23.78 -36.64 -14.08
C LYS A 18 -22.45 -37.22 -13.64
N HIS A 19 -22.36 -37.64 -12.37
CA HIS A 19 -21.11 -38.09 -11.75
C HIS A 19 -21.33 -39.33 -10.91
N PRO A 20 -20.30 -40.17 -10.66
CA PRO A 20 -20.41 -41.29 -9.72
C PRO A 20 -20.50 -40.78 -8.28
N VAL A 21 -21.26 -41.51 -7.45
CA VAL A 21 -21.24 -41.35 -6.01
C VAL A 21 -19.91 -41.85 -5.46
N ARG A 22 -19.30 -41.11 -4.50
CA ARG A 22 -18.03 -41.44 -3.86
C ARG A 22 -18.12 -41.34 -2.33
N PHE A 23 -17.11 -41.88 -1.65
CA PHE A 23 -16.92 -41.74 -0.20
C PHE A 23 -18.16 -42.17 0.62
N LEU A 24 -18.77 -43.32 0.23
CA LEU A 24 -19.92 -43.84 0.92
C LEU A 24 -19.55 -44.28 2.35
N SER A 25 -20.30 -43.82 3.31
CA SER A 25 -20.30 -44.30 4.72
C SER A 25 -21.72 -44.54 5.21
N MET A 26 -21.86 -45.33 6.28
CA MET A 26 -23.15 -45.70 6.86
C MET A 26 -23.06 -45.58 8.39
N ALA A 27 -24.03 -44.95 8.98
CA ALA A 27 -24.22 -44.91 10.43
C ALA A 27 -24.88 -46.20 10.95
N SER A 28 -24.80 -46.44 12.26
CA SER A 28 -25.34 -47.63 12.90
C SER A 28 -26.84 -47.83 12.66
N GLU A 29 -27.59 -46.72 12.54
CA GLU A 29 -29.01 -46.70 12.20
C GLU A 29 -29.32 -46.87 10.71
N GLY A 30 -28.32 -47.15 9.88
CA GLY A 30 -28.48 -47.39 8.45
C GLY A 30 -28.56 -46.10 7.58
N LYS A 31 -28.40 -44.91 8.17
CA LYS A 31 -28.33 -43.65 7.43
C LYS A 31 -27.01 -43.59 6.63
N LEU A 32 -27.13 -43.35 5.36
CA LEU A 32 -25.97 -43.21 4.43
C LEU A 32 -25.50 -41.79 4.36
N CYS A 33 -24.18 -41.61 4.22
CA CYS A 33 -23.54 -40.36 3.86
C CYS A 33 -22.61 -40.61 2.68
N TYR A 34 -22.60 -39.70 1.67
CA TYR A 34 -21.79 -39.88 0.48
C TYR A 34 -21.49 -38.52 -0.21
N GLY A 35 -20.44 -38.50 -0.99
CA GLY A 35 -20.07 -37.37 -1.86
C GLY A 35 -20.66 -37.51 -3.26
N TYR A 36 -21.19 -36.44 -3.79
CA TYR A 36 -21.64 -36.33 -5.18
C TYR A 36 -21.44 -34.90 -5.69
N ASN A 37 -20.79 -34.77 -6.83
CA ASN A 37 -20.52 -33.48 -7.52
C ASN A 37 -19.93 -32.40 -6.59
N GLY A 38 -18.93 -32.79 -5.74
CA GLY A 38 -18.29 -31.88 -4.80
C GLY A 38 -19.07 -31.53 -3.54
N GLU A 39 -20.27 -32.10 -3.37
CA GLU A 39 -21.18 -31.84 -2.26
C GLU A 39 -21.38 -33.11 -1.41
N ILE A 40 -21.79 -32.95 -0.17
CA ILE A 40 -22.11 -34.04 0.75
C ILE A 40 -23.64 -34.26 0.80
N TYR A 41 -24.05 -35.50 0.71
CA TYR A 41 -25.45 -35.93 0.81
C TYR A 41 -25.65 -36.94 1.92
N THR A 42 -26.82 -36.88 2.52
CA THR A 42 -27.32 -37.95 3.39
C THR A 42 -28.56 -38.61 2.81
N LEU A 43 -28.73 -39.90 3.09
CA LEU A 43 -29.89 -40.68 2.66
C LEU A 43 -30.32 -41.61 3.80
N VAL A 44 -31.55 -41.46 4.28
CA VAL A 44 -32.20 -42.37 5.19
C VAL A 44 -32.76 -43.55 4.39
N PRO A 45 -32.72 -44.80 4.90
CA PRO A 45 -33.32 -45.94 4.20
C PRO A 45 -34.77 -45.66 3.77
N GLY A 46 -35.07 -45.85 2.47
CA GLY A 46 -36.37 -45.57 1.90
C GLY A 46 -36.73 -44.09 1.63
N GLY A 47 -35.87 -43.15 2.00
CA GLY A 47 -36.09 -41.74 1.78
C GLY A 47 -35.46 -41.23 0.49
N GLN A 48 -35.41 -39.91 0.35
CA GLN A 48 -34.72 -39.20 -0.75
C GLN A 48 -33.38 -38.65 -0.28
N PRO A 49 -32.36 -38.54 -1.19
CA PRO A 49 -31.09 -37.88 -0.91
C PRO A 49 -31.29 -36.43 -0.48
N GLN A 50 -30.67 -36.03 0.62
CA GLN A 50 -30.67 -34.65 1.11
C GLN A 50 -29.24 -34.08 1.09
N LYS A 51 -29.06 -32.94 0.47
CA LYS A 51 -27.79 -32.22 0.51
C LYS A 51 -27.55 -31.69 1.91
N VAL A 52 -26.33 -31.86 2.41
CA VAL A 52 -25.91 -31.28 3.69
C VAL A 52 -25.48 -29.84 3.43
N ASN A 53 -26.18 -28.88 4.04
CA ASN A 53 -25.76 -27.47 3.99
C ASN A 53 -24.64 -27.25 5.00
N ILE A 54 -23.45 -26.99 4.49
CA ILE A 54 -22.26 -26.68 5.30
C ILE A 54 -22.03 -25.18 5.24
N THR A 55 -22.11 -24.52 6.38
CA THR A 55 -21.72 -23.13 6.54
C THR A 55 -20.37 -23.09 7.23
N ILE A 56 -19.36 -22.55 6.56
CA ILE A 56 -18.04 -22.33 7.15
C ILE A 56 -18.03 -20.89 7.64
N LEU A 57 -18.02 -20.72 8.95
CA LEU A 57 -17.73 -19.45 9.58
C LEU A 57 -16.21 -19.34 9.67
N SER A 58 -15.61 -18.56 8.82
CA SER A 58 -14.19 -18.20 8.93
C SER A 58 -14.11 -16.75 9.37
N ASP A 59 -13.11 -16.44 10.20
CA ASP A 59 -12.72 -15.05 10.38
C ASP A 59 -12.47 -14.43 9.01
N LYS A 60 -12.94 -13.21 8.82
CA LYS A 60 -12.79 -12.49 7.55
C LYS A 60 -11.32 -12.43 7.20
N ILE A 61 -10.84 -13.35 6.40
CA ILE A 61 -9.57 -13.16 5.71
C ILE A 61 -9.88 -12.16 4.60
N ASP A 62 -9.24 -11.00 4.65
CA ASP A 62 -9.35 -10.00 3.59
C ASP A 62 -9.04 -10.66 2.25
N LYS A 63 -10.09 -10.98 1.50
CA LYS A 63 -9.96 -11.59 0.17
C LYS A 63 -9.40 -10.61 -0.86
N ASP A 64 -9.35 -9.33 -0.51
CA ASP A 64 -8.90 -8.24 -1.37
C ASP A 64 -7.40 -7.98 -1.27
N ILE A 65 -6.70 -8.65 -0.34
CA ILE A 65 -5.25 -8.50 -0.16
C ILE A 65 -4.53 -9.66 -0.83
N ILE A 66 -3.79 -9.36 -1.89
CA ILE A 66 -2.85 -10.29 -2.52
C ILE A 66 -1.46 -10.07 -1.93
N ARG A 67 -0.94 -11.04 -1.19
CA ARG A 67 0.43 -10.98 -0.65
C ARG A 67 1.40 -11.53 -1.68
N GLN A 68 2.39 -10.73 -2.06
CA GLN A 68 3.44 -11.10 -2.99
C GLN A 68 4.82 -10.77 -2.42
N ILE A 69 5.78 -11.67 -2.64
CA ILE A 69 7.19 -11.38 -2.35
C ILE A 69 7.78 -10.72 -3.60
N ARG A 70 8.36 -9.53 -3.42
CA ARG A 70 9.03 -8.78 -4.50
C ARG A 70 10.46 -8.47 -4.08
N SER A 71 11.40 -8.69 -4.98
CA SER A 71 12.83 -8.38 -4.80
C SER A 71 13.32 -7.23 -5.67
N TYR A 72 12.43 -6.62 -6.45
CA TYR A 72 12.74 -5.51 -7.37
C TYR A 72 11.49 -4.67 -7.65
N GLY A 73 11.70 -3.48 -8.23
CA GLY A 73 10.62 -2.60 -8.70
C GLY A 73 10.24 -1.47 -7.73
N ALA A 74 10.99 -1.29 -6.64
CA ALA A 74 10.91 -0.05 -5.87
C ALA A 74 11.59 1.07 -6.66
N THR A 75 10.92 2.22 -6.79
CA THR A 75 11.41 3.38 -7.54
C THR A 75 11.89 4.51 -6.66
N ASP A 76 11.56 4.49 -5.37
CA ASP A 76 11.98 5.47 -4.39
C ASP A 76 12.01 4.86 -3.00
N ILE A 77 12.90 5.33 -2.13
CA ILE A 77 13.13 4.76 -0.79
C ILE A 77 13.41 5.86 0.22
N ALA A 78 12.76 5.77 1.38
CA ALA A 78 13.06 6.59 2.55
C ALA A 78 13.17 5.73 3.82
N VAL A 79 14.19 5.98 4.63
CA VAL A 79 14.37 5.30 5.91
C VAL A 79 13.78 6.15 7.04
N SER A 80 13.03 5.52 7.93
CA SER A 80 12.47 6.22 9.09
C SER A 80 13.58 6.74 10.01
N PRO A 81 13.38 7.85 10.74
CA PRO A 81 14.44 8.49 11.56
C PRO A 81 15.08 7.56 12.59
N LYS A 82 14.37 6.55 13.07
CA LYS A 82 14.86 5.54 14.00
C LYS A 82 15.42 4.28 13.34
N GLY A 83 15.43 4.21 12.00
CA GLY A 83 15.89 3.04 11.26
C GLY A 83 15.05 1.78 11.46
N LYS A 84 13.77 1.90 11.86
CA LYS A 84 12.88 0.75 12.14
C LYS A 84 11.96 0.40 10.99
N GLU A 85 11.74 1.33 10.08
CA GLU A 85 10.89 1.18 8.91
C GLU A 85 11.56 1.75 7.68
N VAL A 86 11.24 1.18 6.53
CA VAL A 86 11.59 1.71 5.22
C VAL A 86 10.30 1.96 4.46
N ALA A 87 10.09 3.20 4.04
CA ALA A 87 9.07 3.55 3.09
C ALA A 87 9.62 3.42 1.67
N PHE A 88 8.81 2.96 0.75
CA PHE A 88 9.19 2.82 -0.66
C PHE A 88 7.98 2.95 -1.56
N ILE A 89 8.23 3.27 -2.82
CA ILE A 89 7.19 3.35 -3.84
C ILE A 89 7.31 2.15 -4.76
N MET A 90 6.19 1.48 -4.98
CA MET A 90 6.11 0.35 -5.90
C MET A 90 4.81 0.42 -6.70
N ARG A 91 4.93 0.38 -8.03
CA ARG A 91 3.79 0.50 -8.96
C ARG A 91 2.94 1.77 -8.76
N GLY A 92 3.56 2.85 -8.34
CA GLY A 92 2.91 4.11 -8.08
C GLY A 92 2.33 4.26 -6.66
N ASP A 93 2.26 3.21 -5.86
CA ASP A 93 1.77 3.28 -4.49
C ASP A 93 2.88 3.35 -3.45
N VAL A 94 2.59 4.01 -2.33
CA VAL A 94 3.46 4.10 -1.16
C VAL A 94 3.26 2.89 -0.26
N TYR A 95 4.35 2.24 0.10
CA TYR A 95 4.40 1.14 1.06
C TYR A 95 5.38 1.45 2.19
N VAL A 96 5.16 0.87 3.36
CA VAL A 96 6.11 0.88 4.47
C VAL A 96 6.35 -0.55 4.94
N THR A 97 7.61 -0.93 5.08
CA THR A 97 8.02 -2.24 5.61
C THR A 97 8.81 -2.09 6.90
N SER A 98 8.59 -3.00 7.84
CA SER A 98 9.40 -3.09 9.06
C SER A 98 10.75 -3.75 8.76
N ILE A 99 11.82 -3.24 9.38
CA ILE A 99 13.15 -3.87 9.33
C ILE A 99 13.21 -5.06 10.30
N ASP A 100 12.57 -4.95 11.46
CA ASP A 100 12.60 -5.98 12.50
C ASP A 100 11.63 -7.14 12.22
N TYR A 101 10.54 -6.87 11.49
CA TYR A 101 9.45 -7.83 11.25
C TYR A 101 9.16 -7.93 9.75
N LYS A 102 8.78 -9.11 9.29
CA LYS A 102 8.39 -9.35 7.88
C LYS A 102 6.97 -8.81 7.58
N THR A 103 6.74 -7.55 7.92
CA THR A 103 5.44 -6.89 7.77
C THR A 103 5.57 -5.70 6.84
N THR A 104 4.77 -5.66 5.80
CA THR A 104 4.66 -4.53 4.87
C THR A 104 3.21 -4.06 4.84
N LYS A 105 3.03 -2.75 4.90
CA LYS A 105 1.73 -2.09 4.81
C LYS A 105 1.69 -1.19 3.59
N GLN A 106 0.61 -1.29 2.83
CA GLN A 106 0.26 -0.32 1.79
C GLN A 106 -0.31 0.93 2.46
N ILE A 107 0.20 2.10 2.09
CA ILE A 107 -0.18 3.40 2.64
C ILE A 107 -1.16 4.10 1.71
N THR A 108 -0.88 4.08 0.39
CA THR A 108 -1.79 4.59 -0.64
C THR A 108 -2.35 3.45 -1.45
N ASN A 109 -3.55 3.63 -1.98
CA ASN A 109 -4.21 2.67 -2.88
C ASN A 109 -5.10 3.48 -3.83
N THR A 110 -4.46 4.15 -4.78
CA THR A 110 -5.13 5.01 -5.74
C THR A 110 -4.81 4.55 -7.16
N PRO A 111 -5.62 4.90 -8.17
CA PRO A 111 -5.27 4.61 -9.56
C PRO A 111 -4.15 5.50 -10.10
N ASP A 112 -3.80 6.55 -9.38
CA ASP A 112 -2.79 7.53 -9.74
C ASP A 112 -1.42 7.15 -9.18
N GLN A 113 -0.36 7.88 -9.56
CA GLN A 113 0.99 7.57 -9.12
C GLN A 113 1.44 8.49 -7.98
N GLU A 114 2.23 7.91 -7.08
CA GLU A 114 3.00 8.60 -6.04
C GLU A 114 4.49 8.50 -6.33
N ARG A 115 5.27 9.49 -5.85
CA ARG A 115 6.74 9.53 -5.91
C ARG A 115 7.33 10.47 -4.86
N ASP A 116 8.65 10.53 -4.77
CA ASP A 116 9.41 11.46 -3.94
C ASP A 116 9.03 11.37 -2.46
N ILE A 117 9.22 10.21 -1.86
CA ILE A 117 8.81 9.95 -0.48
C ILE A 117 9.83 10.42 0.55
N SER A 118 9.36 11.01 1.66
CA SER A 118 10.18 11.40 2.80
C SER A 118 9.46 11.20 4.13
N PHE A 119 10.19 10.84 5.19
CA PHE A 119 9.68 10.81 6.56
C PHE A 119 9.79 12.16 7.25
N ALA A 120 8.79 12.51 8.05
CA ALA A 120 8.95 13.55 9.05
C ALA A 120 9.95 13.11 10.14
N PRO A 121 10.66 14.06 10.80
CA PRO A 121 11.65 13.74 11.84
C PRO A 121 11.10 12.96 13.04
N ASP A 122 9.81 13.04 13.30
CA ASP A 122 9.15 12.26 14.35
C ASP A 122 8.87 10.80 13.95
N GLY A 123 9.00 10.47 12.66
CA GLY A 123 8.74 9.15 12.08
C GLY A 123 7.26 8.79 12.02
N ARG A 124 6.34 9.73 12.25
CA ARG A 124 4.90 9.49 12.30
C ARG A 124 4.14 10.00 11.09
N THR A 125 4.81 10.76 10.24
CA THR A 125 4.23 11.32 9.02
C THR A 125 5.14 11.02 7.84
N LEU A 126 4.54 10.64 6.73
CA LEU A 126 5.17 10.58 5.42
C LEU A 126 4.70 11.76 4.60
N VAL A 127 5.58 12.31 3.77
CA VAL A 127 5.23 13.23 2.69
C VAL A 127 5.64 12.60 1.37
N TYR A 128 4.84 12.82 0.35
CA TYR A 128 5.08 12.33 -1.01
C TYR A 128 4.37 13.21 -2.03
N SER A 129 4.82 13.14 -3.28
CA SER A 129 4.15 13.76 -4.42
C SER A 129 3.15 12.78 -5.01
N SER A 130 1.95 13.26 -5.38
CA SER A 130 0.90 12.46 -6.04
C SER A 130 0.30 13.24 -7.21
N GLU A 131 0.02 12.57 -8.32
CA GLU A 131 -0.62 13.16 -9.50
C GLU A 131 -2.15 13.17 -9.43
N ARG A 132 -2.75 12.69 -8.33
CA ARG A 132 -4.18 12.74 -8.09
C ARG A 132 -4.71 14.17 -8.19
N ASN A 133 -5.83 14.35 -8.85
CA ASN A 133 -6.48 15.65 -9.03
C ASN A 133 -5.71 16.65 -9.92
N GLY A 134 -4.95 16.17 -10.90
CA GLY A 134 -4.29 17.00 -11.91
C GLY A 134 -2.77 17.05 -11.77
N PRO A 135 -2.14 18.24 -11.69
CA PRO A 135 -0.69 18.30 -11.57
C PRO A 135 -0.22 17.70 -10.24
N TRP A 136 0.99 17.19 -10.22
CA TRP A 136 1.63 16.64 -9.02
C TRP A 136 1.54 17.61 -7.84
N GLN A 137 1.06 17.10 -6.71
CA GLN A 137 0.89 17.87 -5.49
C GLN A 137 1.41 17.08 -4.29
N LEU A 138 1.77 17.80 -3.22
CA LEU A 138 2.25 17.17 -2.00
C LEU A 138 1.09 16.68 -1.15
N TYR A 139 1.24 15.46 -0.66
CA TYR A 139 0.33 14.82 0.28
C TYR A 139 1.11 14.32 1.50
N THR A 140 0.44 14.23 2.61
CA THR A 140 0.97 13.59 3.80
C THR A 140 0.06 12.47 4.27
N SER A 141 0.66 11.39 4.80
CA SER A 141 -0.03 10.35 5.56
C SER A 141 0.52 10.32 6.97
N THR A 142 -0.35 10.47 7.98
CA THR A 142 0.03 10.59 9.39
C THR A 142 -0.63 9.51 10.21
N ILE A 143 0.12 8.88 11.13
CA ILE A 143 -0.42 7.95 12.13
C ILE A 143 -1.29 8.72 13.12
N VAL A 144 -2.59 8.39 13.20
CA VAL A 144 -3.57 9.10 14.02
C VAL A 144 -3.41 8.79 15.51
N ARG A 145 -3.35 7.52 15.87
CA ARG A 145 -3.32 7.07 17.27
C ARG A 145 -1.95 7.30 17.90
N LYS A 146 -1.92 7.98 19.03
CA LYS A 146 -0.67 8.40 19.72
C LYS A 146 0.16 7.22 20.21
N GLU A 147 -0.46 6.13 20.58
CA GLU A 147 0.17 4.90 21.04
C GLU A 147 0.87 4.13 19.92
N GLU A 148 0.42 4.26 18.70
CA GLU A 148 1.01 3.63 17.54
C GLU A 148 2.23 4.43 17.09
N LYS A 149 3.40 3.79 17.01
CA LYS A 149 4.69 4.45 16.75
C LYS A 149 5.25 4.16 15.36
N GLN A 150 4.67 3.21 14.64
CA GLN A 150 5.14 2.74 13.35
C GLN A 150 3.98 2.56 12.38
N PHE A 151 4.22 2.82 11.10
CA PHE A 151 3.22 2.67 10.04
C PHE A 151 2.80 1.22 9.85
N THR A 152 3.72 0.28 9.97
CA THR A 152 3.47 -1.14 9.68
C THR A 152 2.37 -1.77 10.53
N TYR A 153 2.12 -1.26 11.72
CA TYR A 153 1.03 -1.70 12.59
C TYR A 153 0.00 -0.61 12.93
N ALA A 154 0.15 0.60 12.37
CA ALA A 154 -0.85 1.65 12.57
C ALA A 154 -2.22 1.21 12.03
N THR A 155 -3.26 1.40 12.82
CA THR A 155 -4.62 0.98 12.47
C THR A 155 -5.39 2.06 11.74
N GLU A 156 -4.99 3.33 11.93
CA GLU A 156 -5.63 4.49 11.34
C GLU A 156 -4.59 5.49 10.83
N LEU A 157 -4.72 5.88 9.57
CA LEU A 157 -3.91 6.90 8.93
C LEU A 157 -4.81 8.05 8.48
N LYS A 158 -4.31 9.28 8.66
CA LYS A 158 -4.93 10.49 8.13
C LYS A 158 -4.11 10.98 6.95
N GLU A 159 -4.75 11.10 5.81
CA GLU A 159 -4.15 11.73 4.64
C GLU A 159 -4.58 13.20 4.52
N GLU A 160 -3.65 14.06 4.11
CA GLU A 160 -3.91 15.48 3.87
C GLU A 160 -3.16 15.95 2.61
N ARG A 161 -3.84 16.66 1.72
CA ARG A 161 -3.21 17.36 0.61
C ARG A 161 -2.63 18.69 1.11
N LEU A 162 -1.31 18.88 0.95
CA LEU A 162 -0.60 20.07 1.42
C LEU A 162 -0.60 21.22 0.41
N THR A 163 -0.35 20.92 -0.86
CA THR A 163 -0.29 21.95 -1.93
C THR A 163 -1.54 21.87 -2.81
N LYS A 164 -1.99 23.04 -3.28
CA LYS A 164 -3.20 23.19 -4.11
C LYS A 164 -2.98 24.19 -5.20
N SER A 165 -1.85 24.07 -5.92
CA SER A 165 -1.51 24.95 -7.03
C SER A 165 -1.83 24.31 -8.37
N ASN A 166 -1.80 25.10 -9.44
CA ASN A 166 -1.95 24.63 -10.82
C ASN A 166 -0.60 24.19 -11.43
N VAL A 167 0.48 24.26 -10.66
CA VAL A 167 1.81 23.80 -11.05
C VAL A 167 2.24 22.62 -10.20
N ALA A 168 3.09 21.78 -10.77
CA ALA A 168 3.53 20.55 -10.12
C ALA A 168 4.49 20.83 -8.95
N SER A 169 4.38 20.02 -7.89
CA SER A 169 5.22 20.04 -6.70
C SER A 169 5.93 18.71 -6.55
N PHE A 170 7.26 18.73 -6.38
CA PHE A 170 8.12 17.54 -6.40
C PHE A 170 9.13 17.53 -5.26
N GLN A 171 9.73 16.37 -5.00
CA GLN A 171 10.86 16.16 -4.09
C GLN A 171 10.68 16.80 -2.71
N PRO A 172 9.58 16.54 -1.98
CA PRO A 172 9.38 17.13 -0.67
C PRO A 172 10.40 16.61 0.35
N GLN A 173 11.00 17.53 1.12
CA GLN A 173 11.90 17.21 2.22
C GLN A 173 11.51 17.97 3.47
N TYR A 174 11.32 17.27 4.58
CA TYR A 174 11.12 17.92 5.87
C TYR A 174 12.36 18.67 6.33
N SER A 175 12.16 19.85 6.93
CA SER A 175 13.19 20.46 7.75
C SER A 175 13.53 19.54 8.94
N PRO A 176 14.79 19.51 9.42
CA PRO A 176 15.17 18.68 10.57
C PRO A 176 14.36 18.93 11.83
N ASP A 177 13.83 20.14 12.05
CA ASP A 177 12.94 20.47 13.17
C ASP A 177 11.46 20.09 12.92
N GLY A 178 11.13 19.59 11.73
CA GLY A 178 9.80 19.12 11.36
C GLY A 178 8.73 20.19 11.18
N LYS A 179 9.10 21.48 11.13
CA LYS A 179 8.11 22.56 11.03
C LYS A 179 7.78 22.98 9.61
N GLU A 180 8.66 22.66 8.68
CA GLU A 180 8.57 23.08 7.29
C GLU A 180 8.86 21.91 6.33
N ILE A 181 8.41 22.05 5.10
CA ILE A 181 8.77 21.18 3.99
C ILE A 181 9.27 22.04 2.84
N ALA A 182 10.49 21.76 2.38
CA ALA A 182 11.01 22.27 1.13
C ALA A 182 10.60 21.37 -0.03
N PHE A 183 10.35 21.92 -1.20
CA PHE A 183 9.96 21.19 -2.39
C PHE A 183 10.29 21.98 -3.66
N LEU A 184 10.37 21.28 -4.78
CA LEU A 184 10.50 21.90 -6.10
C LEU A 184 9.11 22.22 -6.67
N GLU A 185 8.87 23.47 -7.01
CA GLU A 185 7.72 23.88 -7.82
C GLU A 185 8.14 23.95 -9.28
N ASN A 186 7.38 23.27 -10.15
CA ASN A 186 7.65 23.20 -11.59
C ASN A 186 9.11 22.82 -11.92
N ARG A 187 9.70 21.89 -11.12
CA ARG A 187 11.07 21.33 -11.24
C ARG A 187 12.22 22.27 -10.93
N THR A 188 12.03 23.58 -10.85
CA THR A 188 13.13 24.55 -10.80
C THR A 188 13.08 25.49 -9.61
N ALA A 189 11.90 25.97 -9.20
CA ALA A 189 11.82 26.87 -8.06
C ALA A 189 11.83 26.10 -6.74
N ILE A 190 12.70 26.47 -5.80
CA ILE A 190 12.68 25.93 -4.44
C ILE A 190 11.69 26.72 -3.60
N ARG A 191 10.66 26.03 -3.14
CA ARG A 191 9.63 26.57 -2.26
C ARG A 191 9.70 25.92 -0.88
N VAL A 192 9.24 26.62 0.11
CA VAL A 192 9.08 26.10 1.47
C VAL A 192 7.68 26.38 1.98
N ILE A 193 7.00 25.35 2.43
CA ILE A 193 5.71 25.45 3.11
C ILE A 193 5.88 25.30 4.62
N ASN A 194 5.32 26.26 5.38
CA ASN A 194 5.22 26.14 6.82
C ASN A 194 4.01 25.29 7.21
N LEU A 195 4.22 24.21 7.95
CA LEU A 195 3.17 23.21 8.23
C LEU A 195 2.06 23.75 9.14
N LYS A 196 2.36 24.73 10.00
CA LYS A 196 1.37 25.32 10.90
C LYS A 196 0.52 26.39 10.22
N SER A 197 1.17 27.33 9.54
CA SER A 197 0.47 28.46 8.88
C SER A 197 -0.02 28.13 7.47
N LYS A 198 0.50 27.04 6.87
CA LYS A 198 0.30 26.67 5.47
C LYS A 198 0.81 27.73 4.46
N ALA A 199 1.55 28.72 4.94
CA ALA A 199 2.16 29.74 4.09
C ALA A 199 3.31 29.15 3.27
N VAL A 200 3.37 29.49 2.01
CA VAL A 200 4.44 29.08 1.08
C VAL A 200 5.31 30.30 0.76
N ARG A 201 6.63 30.14 0.86
CA ARG A 201 7.61 31.14 0.45
C ARG A 201 8.56 30.59 -0.62
N THR A 202 9.12 31.48 -1.43
CA THR A 202 10.20 31.16 -2.37
C THR A 202 11.53 31.25 -1.64
N VAL A 203 12.36 30.22 -1.81
CA VAL A 203 13.77 30.22 -1.37
C VAL A 203 14.67 30.47 -2.54
N MET A 204 14.42 29.82 -3.68
CA MET A 204 15.14 30.05 -4.92
C MET A 204 14.16 30.22 -6.09
N ASP A 205 14.33 31.27 -6.86
CA ASP A 205 13.51 31.54 -8.04
C ASP A 205 13.91 30.58 -9.18
N ALA A 206 12.94 30.17 -9.98
CA ALA A 206 13.11 29.28 -11.14
C ALA A 206 14.16 29.75 -12.15
N LYS A 207 14.35 31.07 -12.28
CA LYS A 207 15.32 31.66 -13.22
C LYS A 207 16.77 31.30 -12.93
N TYR A 208 17.06 30.83 -11.70
CA TYR A 208 18.41 30.45 -11.28
C TYR A 208 18.66 28.94 -11.41
N GLN A 209 17.68 28.19 -11.92
CA GLN A 209 17.76 26.77 -12.11
C GLN A 209 17.33 26.39 -13.52
N TYR A 210 17.80 25.22 -13.96
CA TYR A 210 17.36 24.59 -15.19
C TYR A 210 17.20 23.11 -14.93
N SER A 211 16.03 22.55 -15.27
CA SER A 211 15.78 21.14 -15.19
C SER A 211 15.65 20.56 -16.59
N TYR A 212 16.46 19.54 -16.87
CA TYR A 212 16.38 18.76 -18.10
C TYR A 212 15.43 17.58 -17.92
N ALA A 213 15.45 16.96 -16.75
CA ALA A 213 14.64 15.80 -16.40
C ALA A 213 14.18 15.87 -14.94
N ASP A 214 13.16 15.09 -14.61
CA ASP A 214 12.71 14.94 -13.21
C ASP A 214 13.85 14.37 -12.35
N GLY A 215 14.10 15.00 -11.21
CA GLY A 215 15.13 14.57 -10.26
C GLY A 215 16.54 15.05 -10.53
N ASP A 216 16.75 15.89 -11.56
CA ASP A 216 18.07 16.45 -11.87
C ASP A 216 18.43 17.69 -11.03
N GLN A 217 17.48 18.20 -10.25
CA GLN A 217 17.69 19.28 -9.29
C GLN A 217 17.84 18.70 -7.89
N TRP A 218 18.79 19.24 -7.14
CA TRP A 218 19.07 18.78 -5.79
C TRP A 218 19.10 19.92 -4.79
N PHE A 219 18.56 19.70 -3.61
CA PHE A 219 18.65 20.59 -2.47
C PHE A 219 18.63 19.81 -1.17
N GLN A 220 19.15 20.40 -0.11
CA GLN A 220 19.17 19.80 1.22
C GLN A 220 19.09 20.85 2.31
N TRP A 221 18.35 20.54 3.38
CA TRP A 221 18.33 21.35 4.58
C TRP A 221 19.64 21.26 5.36
N SER A 222 20.05 22.39 5.96
CA SER A 222 21.06 22.38 7.01
C SER A 222 20.53 21.72 8.26
N PRO A 223 21.40 21.10 9.11
CA PRO A 223 20.98 20.45 10.34
C PRO A 223 20.24 21.34 11.34
N ASP A 224 20.48 22.65 11.31
CA ASP A 224 19.81 23.63 12.18
C ASP A 224 18.50 24.18 11.58
N SER A 225 18.06 23.67 10.44
CA SER A 225 16.82 24.06 9.74
C SER A 225 16.78 25.51 9.28
N LYS A 226 17.91 26.20 9.16
CA LYS A 226 17.93 27.61 8.80
C LYS A 226 18.27 27.88 7.35
N TRP A 227 18.98 26.94 6.72
CA TRP A 227 19.53 27.08 5.39
C TRP A 227 19.12 25.95 4.47
N ILE A 228 19.08 26.23 3.19
CA ILE A 228 18.94 25.21 2.14
C ILE A 228 20.16 25.33 1.23
N LEU A 229 20.90 24.22 1.11
CA LEU A 229 21.97 24.05 0.15
C LEU A 229 21.38 23.57 -1.17
N SER A 230 21.74 24.18 -2.27
CA SER A 230 21.27 23.79 -3.61
C SER A 230 22.34 24.04 -4.66
N ASP A 231 22.26 23.37 -5.78
CA ASP A 231 22.97 23.76 -6.98
C ASP A 231 22.32 25.02 -7.58
N PHE A 232 23.14 25.81 -8.27
CA PHE A 232 22.77 27.11 -8.83
C PHE A 232 23.41 27.27 -10.21
N ILE A 233 22.63 27.67 -11.18
CA ILE A 233 23.17 28.06 -12.50
C ILE A 233 23.50 29.54 -12.48
N GLY A 234 24.78 29.82 -12.28
CA GLY A 234 25.31 31.16 -12.30
C GLY A 234 25.35 31.81 -13.72
N ILE A 235 26.02 32.93 -13.80
CA ILE A 235 26.28 33.65 -15.07
C ILE A 235 27.29 32.85 -15.90
N GLY A 236 26.84 31.90 -16.71
CA GLY A 236 27.77 31.09 -17.52
C GLY A 236 27.18 29.86 -18.17
N GLY A 237 25.89 29.64 -17.96
CA GLY A 237 25.17 28.51 -18.54
C GLY A 237 25.39 27.19 -17.78
N TRP A 238 24.76 26.14 -18.23
CA TRP A 238 24.62 24.90 -17.52
C TRP A 238 25.89 24.04 -17.31
N ASN A 239 27.01 24.43 -17.89
CA ASN A 239 28.30 23.80 -17.62
C ASN A 239 29.00 24.32 -16.34
N ASN A 240 28.49 25.36 -15.70
CA ASN A 240 29.03 25.97 -14.51
C ASN A 240 27.99 26.08 -13.43
N LYS A 241 27.64 24.92 -12.82
CA LYS A 241 26.80 24.90 -11.63
C LYS A 241 27.65 25.22 -10.41
N ASP A 242 27.24 26.20 -9.65
CA ASP A 242 27.78 26.56 -8.36
C ASP A 242 26.88 26.01 -7.24
N VAL A 243 27.39 25.95 -6.02
CA VAL A 243 26.64 25.61 -4.82
C VAL A 243 26.31 26.88 -4.06
N VAL A 244 25.05 27.09 -3.72
CA VAL A 244 24.56 28.22 -2.94
C VAL A 244 23.86 27.76 -1.65
N MET A 245 23.88 28.62 -0.63
CA MET A 245 23.28 28.38 0.64
C MET A 245 22.47 29.61 1.09
#